data_09a54d880ea9cd3d65c13a3ff0c7fb3f
#
_entry.id   09a54d880ea9cd3d65c13a3ff0c7fb3f
#
_cell.length_a   1.000
_cell.length_b   1.000
_cell.length_c   1.000
_cell.angle_alpha   90.00
_cell.angle_beta   90.00
_cell.angle_gamma   90.00
#
_symmetry.space_group_name_H-M   'P 1'
#
loop_
_entity.id
_entity.type
_entity.pdbx_description
1 polymer ?
#
loop_
_entity_poly.entity_id
_entity_poly.type
_entity_poly.pdbx_seq_one_letter_code
_entity_poly.pdbx_strand_id
1 'polypeptide(L)' 'MFGRKTPTYSLDEWEPVIRSSICTGEKVAGFKNRQSGVFEDIMLIHVPGDVDEFRKKYGIGEEVKIPTIY' A
#
# COMPACT_ATOMS: atom_id res chain seq x y z
N MET A 1 -2.70 26.43 -5.57
CA MET A 1 -2.66 25.85 -5.41
C MET A 1 -2.78 25.19 -5.27
N PHE A 2 -2.81 25.07 -5.40
CA PHE A 2 -2.82 24.49 -5.27
C PHE A 2 -2.86 23.62 -5.05
N GLY A 3 -2.93 23.71 -5.05
CA GLY A 3 -3.02 22.58 -5.23
C GLY A 3 -3.06 21.44 -4.33
N ARG A 4 -3.69 20.89 -4.19
CA ARG A 4 -3.61 19.82 -3.54
C ARG A 4 -3.21 18.75 -4.21
N LYS A 5 -2.46 18.11 -3.88
CA LYS A 5 -2.14 17.05 -4.68
C LYS A 5 -2.29 15.77 -3.96
N THR A 6 -2.40 14.69 -4.70
CA THR A 6 -2.49 13.37 -4.13
C THR A 6 -1.22 13.07 -3.39
N PRO A 7 -1.30 12.47 -2.22
CA PRO A 7 -0.10 12.04 -1.53
C PRO A 7 0.68 11.08 -2.41
N THR A 8 1.96 11.30 -2.47
CA THR A 8 2.83 10.45 -3.27
C THR A 8 3.77 9.71 -2.34
N TYR A 9 3.83 8.40 -2.52
CA TYR A 9 4.73 7.57 -1.73
C TYR A 9 5.87 7.14 -2.62
N SER A 10 7.05 7.66 -2.34
CA SER A 10 8.23 7.30 -3.09
C SER A 10 8.64 5.88 -2.71
N LEU A 11 8.86 5.04 -3.71
CA LEU A 11 9.26 3.66 -3.44
C LEU A 11 10.67 3.57 -2.86
N ASP A 12 11.40 4.68 -2.87
CA ASP A 12 12.71 4.74 -2.22
C ASP A 12 12.57 4.82 -0.71
N GLU A 13 11.54 5.51 -0.24
CA GLU A 13 11.34 5.71 1.19
C GLU A 13 10.22 4.85 1.76
N TRP A 14 9.28 4.49 0.93
CA TRP A 14 8.12 3.71 1.34
C TRP A 14 8.05 2.44 0.53
N GLU A 15 7.68 1.37 1.18
CA GLU A 15 7.48 0.13 0.44
C GLU A 15 6.02 -0.27 0.54
N PRO A 16 5.43 -0.68 -0.58
CA PRO A 16 4.04 -1.12 -0.55
C PRO A 16 3.96 -2.48 0.14
N VAL A 17 3.02 -2.60 1.06
CA VAL A 17 2.82 -3.86 1.77
C VAL A 17 1.34 -4.08 1.97
N ILE A 18 0.97 -5.34 2.14
CA ILE A 18 -0.39 -5.70 2.50
C ILE A 18 -0.35 -6.28 3.90
N ARG A 19 -1.11 -5.67 4.79
CA ARG A 19 -1.19 -6.12 6.16
C ARG A 19 -2.43 -6.99 6.31
N SER A 20 -2.22 -8.20 6.77
CA SER A 20 -3.31 -9.15 6.94
C SER A 20 -3.57 -9.34 8.42
N SER A 21 -4.84 -9.27 8.80
CA SER A 21 -5.23 -9.50 10.18
C SER A 21 -5.58 -10.97 10.36
N ILE A 22 -4.92 -11.62 11.29
CA ILE A 22 -5.17 -13.03 11.53
C ILE A 22 -6.55 -13.23 12.15
N CYS A 23 -6.94 -12.30 13.00
CA CYS A 23 -8.20 -12.46 13.75
C CYS A 23 -9.41 -12.25 12.88
N THR A 24 -9.39 -11.26 12.01
CA THR A 24 -10.56 -10.93 11.19
C THR A 24 -10.44 -11.39 9.75
N GLY A 25 -9.23 -11.69 9.30
CA GLY A 25 -9.01 -12.06 7.93
C GLY A 25 -9.00 -10.88 6.97
N GLU A 26 -9.08 -9.67 7.50
CA GLU A 26 -9.07 -8.49 6.66
C GLU A 26 -7.67 -8.17 6.17
N LYS A 27 -7.60 -7.62 4.98
CA LYS A 27 -6.33 -7.20 4.40
C LYS A 27 -6.39 -5.74 4.06
N VAL A 28 -5.31 -5.03 4.35
CA VAL A 28 -5.20 -3.60 4.10
C VAL A 28 -3.94 -3.36 3.30
N ALA A 29 -4.09 -2.67 2.17
CA ALA A 29 -2.93 -2.26 1.40
C ALA A 29 -2.46 -0.92 1.91
N GLY A 30 -1.16 -0.74 1.99
CA GLY A 30 -0.62 0.51 2.48
C GLY A 30 0.86 0.59 2.19
N PHE A 31 1.48 1.57 2.80
CA PHE A 31 2.91 1.81 2.64
C PHE A 31 3.59 1.83 3.99
N LYS A 32 4.71 1.18 4.05
CA LYS A 32 5.51 1.16 5.26
C LYS A 32 6.78 1.98 5.02
N ASN A 33 7.05 2.90 5.91
CA ASN A 33 8.24 3.73 5.79
C ASN A 33 9.48 2.88 6.10
N ARG A 34 10.45 2.92 5.20
CA ARG A 34 11.63 2.07 5.34
C ARG A 34 12.51 2.48 6.48
N GLN A 35 12.46 3.75 6.87
CA GLN A 35 13.30 4.25 7.94
C GLN A 35 12.63 4.16 9.31
N SER A 36 11.41 4.66 9.38
CA SER A 36 10.72 4.74 10.68
C SER A 36 9.94 3.47 10.99
N GLY A 37 9.58 2.70 9.97
CA GLY A 37 8.77 1.52 10.17
C GLY A 37 7.28 1.83 10.32
N VAL A 38 6.90 3.08 10.14
CA VAL A 38 5.50 3.46 10.25
C VAL A 38 4.72 2.93 9.05
N PHE A 39 3.56 2.37 9.34
CA PHE A 39 2.68 1.85 8.30
C PHE A 39 1.49 2.78 8.16
N GLU A 40 1.16 3.12 6.91
CA GLU A 40 0.00 3.96 6.63
C GLU A 40 -1.01 3.18 5.82
N ASP A 41 -2.21 3.06 6.35
CA ASP A 41 -3.30 2.36 5.68
C ASP A 41 -3.77 3.19 4.49
N ILE A 42 -3.94 2.54 3.36
CA ILE A 42 -4.41 3.25 2.18
C ILE A 42 -5.80 2.77 1.79
N MET A 43 -5.99 1.46 1.66
CA MET A 43 -7.29 0.94 1.26
C MET A 43 -7.44 -0.50 1.71
N LEU A 44 -8.70 -0.89 1.89
CA LEU A 44 -9.01 -2.28 2.22
C LEU A 44 -8.98 -3.13 0.96
N ILE A 45 -8.52 -4.36 1.13
CA ILE A 45 -8.47 -5.32 0.03
C ILE A 45 -9.55 -6.36 0.30
N HIS A 46 -10.57 -6.37 -0.53
CA HIS A 46 -11.66 -7.32 -0.40
C HIS A 46 -11.55 -8.43 -1.42
N VAL A 47 -11.04 -8.10 -2.60
CA VAL A 47 -10.90 -9.07 -3.68
C VAL A 47 -9.53 -8.86 -4.29
N PRO A 48 -9.00 -9.86 -5.02
CA PRO A 48 -7.66 -9.70 -5.62
C PRO A 48 -7.54 -8.49 -6.54
N GLY A 49 -8.63 -8.09 -7.18
CA GLY A 49 -8.58 -6.93 -8.06
C GLY A 49 -8.29 -5.63 -7.35
N ASP A 50 -8.53 -5.58 -6.05
CA ASP A 50 -8.25 -4.37 -5.30
C ASP A 50 -6.75 -4.10 -5.23
N VAL A 51 -5.94 -5.15 -5.25
CA VAL A 51 -4.49 -4.98 -5.27
C VAL A 51 -4.07 -4.31 -6.58
N ASP A 52 -4.71 -4.71 -7.69
CA ASP A 52 -4.41 -4.09 -8.97
C ASP A 52 -4.78 -2.61 -8.97
N GLU A 53 -5.91 -2.27 -8.36
CA GLU A 53 -6.31 -0.87 -8.26
C GLU A 53 -5.32 -0.09 -7.42
N PHE A 54 -4.84 -0.69 -6.35
CA PHE A 54 -3.85 -0.05 -5.50
C PHE A 54 -2.58 0.26 -6.30
N ARG A 55 -2.15 -0.70 -7.13
CA ARG A 55 -0.97 -0.49 -7.95
C ARG A 55 -1.19 0.63 -8.96
N LYS A 56 -2.36 0.64 -9.60
CA LYS A 56 -2.65 1.67 -10.59
C LYS A 56 -2.72 3.04 -9.95
N LYS A 57 -3.31 3.10 -8.78
CA LYS A 57 -3.51 4.38 -8.12
C LYS A 57 -2.18 5.05 -7.77
N TYR A 58 -1.18 4.26 -7.46
CA TYR A 58 0.11 4.80 -7.04
C TYR A 58 1.22 4.51 -8.04
N GLY A 59 0.88 4.03 -9.20
CA GLY A 59 1.88 3.80 -10.23
C GLY A 59 2.89 2.71 -9.89
N ILE A 60 2.46 1.71 -9.13
CA ILE A 60 3.34 0.61 -8.76
C ILE A 60 3.37 -0.39 -9.91
N GLY A 61 4.56 -0.64 -10.45
CA GLY A 61 4.68 -1.57 -11.55
C GLY A 61 4.42 -2.99 -11.13
N GLU A 62 4.10 -3.83 -12.11
CA GLU A 62 3.81 -5.23 -11.81
C GLU A 62 5.04 -5.99 -11.36
N GLU A 63 6.21 -5.48 -11.70
CA GLU A 63 7.46 -6.10 -11.27
C GLU A 63 7.75 -5.83 -9.81
N VAL A 64 7.09 -4.86 -9.21
CA VAL A 64 7.29 -4.54 -7.80
C VAL A 64 6.49 -5.52 -6.96
N LYS A 65 7.15 -6.18 -6.05
CA LYS A 65 6.49 -7.14 -5.18
C LYS A 65 5.87 -6.44 -3.99
N ILE A 66 4.66 -6.85 -3.64
CA ILE A 66 3.96 -6.31 -2.48
C ILE A 66 3.82 -7.44 -1.48
N PRO A 67 4.70 -7.50 -0.49
CA PRO A 67 4.63 -8.59 0.49
C PRO A 67 3.43 -8.45 1.39
N THR A 68 2.96 -9.58 1.89
CA THR A 68 1.89 -9.61 2.88
C THR A 68 2.52 -9.84 4.24
N ILE A 69 2.15 -8.98 5.19
CA ILE A 69 2.64 -9.12 6.56
C ILE A 69 1.46 -9.32 7.50
N TYR A 70 1.74 -9.84 8.66
CA TYR A 70 0.70 -10.16 9.64
C TYR A 70 0.85 -9.38 10.92
#